data_cbb23c208ce7a2940c6f6b8a1b5fdc7a
#
_entry.id   cbb23c208ce7a2940c6f6b8a1b5fdc7a
#
_cell.length_a   1.000
_cell.length_b   1.000
_cell.length_c   1.000
_cell.angle_alpha   90.00
_cell.angle_beta   90.00
_cell.angle_gamma   90.00
#
_symmetry.space_group_name_H-M   'P 1'
#
loop_
_entity.id
_entity.type
_entity.pdbx_description
1 polymer ?
#
loop_
_entity_poly.entity_id
_entity_poly.type
_entity_poly.pdbx_seq_one_letter_code
_entity_poly.pdbx_strand_id
1 'polypeptide(L)'
;MSRGLGDVYKRQVPGQGDYYNPDFITQNNDTIQKHGYLTNLITDDAIDWIENKRNPEKPFCLLIHHKAIHRNWLADTCNLALYEDKTFPLPDNFFDDYEGRPAAAAQEMSIVKDMDMIYDLKMLRPDKKSRLKSLYEKYIGRMDEAQRAAWDRFYTPIIDDFYKQNLQGKELANWKFQRYMRDYMKTVKSLDDNVGRVLDYLKEKGLLDNTLVVYTSDQGFYMGEHGWFDKRFMYEESMRTPLVMRLPKGFDRRGDITEMVQNIDYAPTFLELAGAEIPSDIQGVSLVPLLKGEHPKDWRKALYYHFYEYPAEHMVKRHYGVRTDRYKLIHFYNDTVSYTHLRAHET
;
A
#
# COMPACT_ATOMS: atom_id res chain seq x y z
N MET A 1 24.80 -15.25 -13.21
CA MET A 1 25.85 -14.25 -13.52
C MET A 1 25.19 -13.17 -14.38
N SER A 2 24.87 -12.02 -13.79
CA SER A 2 24.31 -10.87 -14.55
C SER A 2 25.46 -10.12 -15.22
N ARG A 3 25.76 -10.43 -16.45
CA ARG A 3 26.62 -9.61 -17.29
C ARG A 3 25.72 -8.54 -17.94
N GLY A 4 25.88 -7.28 -17.54
CA GLY A 4 25.32 -6.14 -18.26
C GLY A 4 24.38 -5.22 -17.50
N LEU A 5 24.03 -5.50 -16.26
CA LEU A 5 23.38 -4.51 -15.39
C LEU A 5 24.48 -3.69 -14.70
N GLY A 6 24.34 -2.35 -14.72
CA GLY A 6 25.21 -1.44 -13.99
C GLY A 6 25.24 -1.78 -12.50
N ASP A 7 25.96 -0.98 -11.69
CA ASP A 7 26.07 -1.22 -10.26
C ASP A 7 24.69 -1.33 -9.60
N VAL A 8 24.32 -2.55 -9.18
CA VAL A 8 23.05 -2.81 -8.48
C VAL A 8 23.29 -2.60 -6.99
N TYR A 9 22.75 -1.52 -6.44
CA TYR A 9 22.68 -1.31 -5.01
C TYR A 9 21.34 -1.82 -4.49
N LYS A 10 21.37 -2.62 -3.43
CA LYS A 10 20.17 -3.22 -2.83
C LYS A 10 20.21 -3.09 -1.31
N ARG A 11 19.16 -2.54 -0.73
CA ARG A 11 18.91 -2.54 0.71
C ARG A 11 17.47 -2.98 0.95
N GLN A 12 17.28 -3.92 1.85
CA GLN A 12 15.99 -4.56 2.10
C GLN A 12 15.67 -4.57 3.58
N VAL A 13 14.39 -4.66 3.92
CA VAL A 13 13.93 -5.00 5.26
C VAL A 13 13.50 -6.46 5.30
N PRO A 14 13.75 -7.20 6.40
CA PRO A 14 13.27 -8.58 6.55
C PRO A 14 11.73 -8.63 6.55
N GLY A 15 11.16 -9.56 5.78
CA GLY A 15 9.71 -9.74 5.68
C GLY A 15 8.99 -8.45 5.32
N GLN A 16 8.00 -8.07 6.13
CA GLN A 16 7.24 -6.81 5.95
C GLN A 16 7.91 -5.59 6.60
N GLY A 17 9.07 -5.76 7.25
CA GLY A 17 9.75 -4.71 8.00
C GLY A 17 9.00 -4.27 9.27
N ASP A 18 9.70 -3.56 10.14
CA ASP A 18 9.15 -2.96 11.36
C ASP A 18 9.10 -1.44 11.21
N TYR A 19 8.03 -0.79 11.66
CA TYR A 19 7.89 0.66 11.55
C TYR A 19 8.93 1.43 12.38
N TYR A 20 9.32 0.89 13.53
CA TYR A 20 10.28 1.50 14.44
C TYR A 20 11.56 0.67 14.55
N ASN A 21 12.68 1.35 14.49
CA ASN A 21 14.03 0.80 14.68
C ASN A 21 14.25 -0.52 13.90
N PRO A 22 13.99 -0.49 12.57
CA PRO A 22 13.95 -1.69 11.72
C PRO A 22 15.35 -2.30 11.53
N ASP A 23 15.35 -3.58 11.25
CA ASP A 23 16.51 -4.27 10.69
C ASP A 23 16.56 -4.06 9.19
N PHE A 24 17.77 -3.85 8.66
CA PHE A 24 18.04 -3.79 7.22
C PHE A 24 19.03 -4.89 6.83
N ILE A 25 18.79 -5.51 5.69
CA ILE A 25 19.73 -6.42 5.05
C ILE A 25 20.56 -5.60 4.06
N THR A 26 21.85 -5.60 4.24
CA THR A 26 22.81 -4.87 3.37
C THR A 26 23.06 -5.67 2.09
N GLN A 27 23.80 -5.06 1.15
CA GLN A 27 24.23 -5.70 -0.09
C GLN A 27 25.10 -6.95 0.15
N ASN A 28 25.81 -7.01 1.28
CA ASN A 28 26.64 -8.14 1.67
C ASN A 28 25.85 -9.21 2.48
N ASN A 29 24.54 -9.09 2.57
CA ASN A 29 23.63 -9.91 3.39
C ASN A 29 23.85 -9.79 4.92
N ASP A 30 24.54 -8.77 5.37
CA ASP A 30 24.61 -8.46 6.80
C ASP A 30 23.31 -7.81 7.26
N THR A 31 22.88 -8.14 8.48
CA THR A 31 21.73 -7.48 9.11
C THR A 31 22.22 -6.37 10.02
N ILE A 32 21.73 -5.15 9.78
CA ILE A 32 22.01 -3.98 10.62
C ILE A 32 20.71 -3.38 11.13
N GLN A 33 20.64 -3.07 12.43
CA GLN A 33 19.53 -2.30 12.97
C GLN A 33 19.78 -0.81 12.79
N LYS A 34 18.77 -0.08 12.30
CA LYS A 34 18.79 1.38 12.24
C LYS A 34 17.81 1.97 13.24
N HIS A 35 18.18 3.07 13.84
CA HIS A 35 17.35 3.83 14.76
C HIS A 35 16.46 4.82 14.01
N GLY A 36 15.18 4.85 14.30
CA GLY A 36 14.24 5.80 13.72
C GLY A 36 12.99 5.15 13.13
N TYR A 37 12.20 5.96 12.42
CA TYR A 37 10.97 5.52 11.75
C TYR A 37 11.27 5.04 10.33
N LEU A 38 10.80 3.85 9.97
CA LEU A 38 11.19 3.14 8.75
C LEU A 38 11.00 3.99 7.48
N THR A 39 9.86 4.70 7.35
CA THR A 39 9.58 5.51 6.15
C THR A 39 10.65 6.59 5.94
N ASN A 40 11.08 7.26 7.03
CA ASN A 40 12.15 8.25 6.98
C ASN A 40 13.48 7.59 6.58
N LEU A 41 13.83 6.47 7.20
CA LEU A 41 15.07 5.75 6.96
C LEU A 41 15.21 5.23 5.52
N ILE A 42 14.11 4.77 4.91
CA ILE A 42 14.11 4.35 3.49
C ILE A 42 14.39 5.55 2.60
N THR A 43 13.78 6.70 2.88
CA THR A 43 13.99 7.94 2.13
C THR A 43 15.42 8.46 2.28
N ASP A 44 15.96 8.43 3.52
CA ASP A 44 17.34 8.82 3.79
C ASP A 44 18.33 7.96 2.99
N ASP A 45 18.11 6.64 2.96
CA ASP A 45 18.91 5.70 2.16
C ASP A 45 18.81 5.97 0.64
N ALA A 46 17.63 6.33 0.17
CA ALA A 46 17.39 6.65 -1.25
C ALA A 46 18.13 7.93 -1.65
N ILE A 47 18.04 8.98 -0.85
CA ILE A 47 18.72 10.25 -1.06
C ILE A 47 20.24 10.06 -0.97
N ASP A 48 20.74 9.37 0.05
CA ASP A 48 22.15 9.06 0.21
C ASP A 48 22.71 8.26 -0.98
N TRP A 49 21.91 7.34 -1.52
CA TRP A 49 22.32 6.60 -2.72
C TRP A 49 22.46 7.51 -3.94
N ILE A 50 21.50 8.41 -4.17
CA ILE A 50 21.59 9.36 -5.30
C ILE A 50 22.80 10.30 -5.11
N GLU A 51 23.03 10.80 -3.89
CA GLU A 51 24.10 11.76 -3.59
C GLU A 51 25.48 11.15 -3.66
N ASN A 52 25.68 10.00 -3.00
CA ASN A 52 27.00 9.51 -2.64
C ASN A 52 27.42 8.19 -3.29
N LYS A 53 26.47 7.43 -3.88
CA LYS A 53 26.76 6.05 -4.28
C LYS A 53 26.57 5.75 -5.75
N ARG A 54 25.64 6.45 -6.43
CA ARG A 54 25.47 6.28 -7.88
C ARG A 54 26.64 6.88 -8.65
N ASN A 55 26.90 6.35 -9.85
CA ASN A 55 27.76 7.02 -10.78
C ASN A 55 27.02 8.21 -11.42
N PRO A 56 27.45 9.48 -11.23
CA PRO A 56 26.75 10.65 -11.77
C PRO A 56 26.73 10.71 -13.29
N GLU A 57 27.73 10.08 -13.96
CA GLU A 57 27.83 10.03 -15.41
C GLU A 57 26.93 9.00 -16.10
N LYS A 58 26.24 8.18 -15.29
CA LYS A 58 25.32 7.15 -15.79
C LYS A 58 23.86 7.47 -15.47
N PRO A 59 22.91 7.11 -16.35
CA PRO A 59 21.50 7.12 -15.99
C PRO A 59 21.24 6.15 -14.84
N PHE A 60 20.18 6.39 -14.09
CA PHE A 60 19.80 5.54 -12.97
C PHE A 60 18.33 5.11 -13.03
N CYS A 61 18.04 3.98 -12.41
CA CYS A 61 16.69 3.53 -12.07
C CYS A 61 16.67 3.24 -10.59
N LEU A 62 15.81 3.92 -9.84
CA LEU A 62 15.68 3.80 -8.39
C LEU A 62 14.24 3.42 -8.01
N LEU A 63 14.10 2.31 -7.31
CA LEU A 63 12.82 1.85 -6.76
C LEU A 63 12.84 2.05 -5.24
N ILE A 64 11.93 2.88 -4.74
CA ILE A 64 11.78 3.21 -3.33
C ILE A 64 10.50 2.53 -2.81
N HIS A 65 10.65 1.39 -2.15
CA HIS A 65 9.53 0.60 -1.65
C HIS A 65 9.31 0.88 -0.16
N HIS A 66 8.35 1.73 0.15
CA HIS A 66 7.96 2.01 1.52
C HIS A 66 7.05 0.90 2.09
N LYS A 67 7.24 0.56 3.38
CA LYS A 67 6.29 -0.25 4.14
C LYS A 67 4.96 0.48 4.36
N ALA A 68 5.02 1.78 4.66
CA ALA A 68 3.82 2.60 4.79
C ALA A 68 3.08 2.56 3.44
N ILE A 69 1.86 2.27 3.44
CA ILE A 69 0.82 2.25 4.47
C ILE A 69 0.34 0.82 4.85
N HIS A 70 1.22 -0.16 4.88
CA HIS A 70 0.85 -1.54 5.21
C HIS A 70 0.39 -1.67 6.68
N ARG A 71 -0.55 -2.60 6.96
CA ARG A 71 -0.97 -3.01 8.32
C ARG A 71 0.27 -3.24 9.20
N ASN A 72 0.36 -2.77 10.42
CA ASN A 72 -0.71 -2.34 11.33
C ASN A 72 -0.74 -0.82 11.59
N TRP A 73 -0.27 0.00 10.69
CA TRP A 73 -0.38 1.47 10.72
C TRP A 73 0.15 2.09 12.02
N LEU A 74 1.37 1.78 12.40
CA LEU A 74 2.05 2.45 13.50
C LEU A 74 2.57 3.80 13.00
N ALA A 75 1.92 4.87 13.42
CA ALA A 75 2.27 6.23 13.01
C ALA A 75 3.63 6.66 13.57
N ASP A 76 4.34 7.54 12.86
CA ASP A 76 5.52 8.20 13.43
C ASP A 76 5.12 9.04 14.66
N THR A 77 5.99 9.10 15.66
CA THR A 77 5.74 9.83 16.92
C THR A 77 5.41 11.31 16.71
N CYS A 78 5.98 11.94 15.70
CA CYS A 78 5.67 13.34 15.35
C CYS A 78 4.26 13.53 14.76
N ASN A 79 3.63 12.46 14.27
CA ASN A 79 2.32 12.49 13.64
C ASN A 79 1.18 11.97 14.54
N LEU A 80 1.47 11.53 15.76
CA LEU A 80 0.48 10.89 16.64
C LEU A 80 -0.78 11.73 16.88
N ALA A 81 -0.64 13.05 17.04
CA ALA A 81 -1.77 13.95 17.31
C ALA A 81 -2.57 14.38 16.07
N LEU A 82 -2.09 14.06 14.87
CA LEU A 82 -2.79 14.45 13.64
C LEU A 82 -4.14 13.74 13.51
N TYR A 83 -5.11 14.45 12.93
CA TYR A 83 -6.45 13.96 12.59
C TYR A 83 -7.32 13.50 13.79
N GLU A 84 -6.93 13.74 15.03
CA GLU A 84 -7.76 13.37 16.19
C GLU A 84 -9.06 14.18 16.27
N ASP A 85 -9.04 15.40 15.75
CA ASP A 85 -10.21 16.29 15.62
C ASP A 85 -11.08 15.98 14.37
N LYS A 86 -10.62 15.09 13.49
CA LYS A 86 -11.35 14.77 12.26
C LYS A 86 -12.32 13.61 12.45
N THR A 87 -13.47 13.75 11.80
CA THR A 87 -14.45 12.68 11.61
C THR A 87 -14.47 12.32 10.14
N PHE A 88 -14.21 11.05 9.85
CA PHE A 88 -14.25 10.51 8.49
C PHE A 88 -15.67 10.01 8.19
N PRO A 89 -16.25 10.34 7.02
CA PRO A 89 -17.53 9.81 6.62
C PRO A 89 -17.44 8.28 6.45
N LEU A 90 -18.45 7.58 6.92
CA LEU A 90 -18.59 6.15 6.61
C LEU A 90 -18.92 6.01 5.13
N PRO A 91 -18.31 5.05 4.39
CA PRO A 91 -18.78 4.69 3.07
C PRO A 91 -20.26 4.29 3.07
N ASP A 92 -20.97 4.57 1.99
CA ASP A 92 -22.41 4.29 1.88
C ASP A 92 -22.73 2.80 2.08
N ASN A 93 -21.81 1.92 1.66
CA ASN A 93 -21.89 0.48 1.78
C ASN A 93 -21.14 -0.09 3.01
N PHE A 94 -20.82 0.72 4.03
CA PHE A 94 -20.10 0.27 5.23
C PHE A 94 -20.82 -0.85 5.98
N PHE A 95 -22.15 -0.84 6.00
CA PHE A 95 -22.99 -1.88 6.61
C PHE A 95 -23.60 -2.81 5.56
N ASP A 96 -22.78 -3.23 4.58
CA ASP A 96 -23.17 -4.18 3.54
C ASP A 96 -23.60 -5.52 4.15
N ASP A 97 -24.73 -6.06 3.71
CA ASP A 97 -25.27 -7.35 4.16
C ASP A 97 -24.79 -8.53 3.32
N TYR A 98 -24.12 -8.23 2.21
CA TYR A 98 -23.61 -9.19 1.22
C TYR A 98 -24.69 -10.09 0.58
N GLU A 99 -25.93 -9.63 0.52
CA GLU A 99 -27.04 -10.38 -0.10
C GLU A 99 -26.64 -10.88 -1.50
N GLY A 100 -26.86 -12.18 -1.76
CA GLY A 100 -26.50 -12.83 -3.01
C GLY A 100 -25.00 -13.02 -3.26
N ARG A 101 -24.12 -12.67 -2.31
CA ARG A 101 -22.65 -12.72 -2.45
C ARG A 101 -22.00 -13.58 -1.35
N PRO A 102 -22.19 -14.90 -1.36
CA PRO A 102 -21.74 -15.79 -0.27
C PRO A 102 -20.22 -15.78 -0.05
N ALA A 103 -19.42 -15.62 -1.11
CA ALA A 103 -17.98 -15.51 -0.98
C ALA A 103 -17.55 -14.20 -0.30
N ALA A 104 -18.27 -13.10 -0.52
CA ALA A 104 -18.06 -11.84 0.17
C ALA A 104 -18.47 -11.94 1.65
N ALA A 105 -19.53 -12.65 1.96
CA ALA A 105 -19.99 -12.86 3.33
C ALA A 105 -19.05 -13.77 4.16
N ALA A 106 -18.29 -14.66 3.51
CA ALA A 106 -17.47 -15.68 4.15
C ALA A 106 -16.03 -15.23 4.50
N GLN A 107 -15.58 -14.07 4.00
CA GLN A 107 -14.23 -13.57 4.27
C GLN A 107 -14.11 -12.93 5.65
N GLU A 108 -12.86 -12.81 6.14
CA GLU A 108 -12.53 -12.27 7.48
C GLU A 108 -11.79 -10.92 7.36
N MET A 109 -12.40 -9.94 6.65
CA MET A 109 -11.88 -8.58 6.50
C MET A 109 -12.77 -7.51 7.13
N SER A 110 -13.75 -7.90 7.95
CA SER A 110 -14.71 -6.95 8.52
C SER A 110 -14.07 -6.07 9.60
N ILE A 111 -14.19 -4.74 9.44
CA ILE A 111 -13.81 -3.78 10.49
C ILE A 111 -14.57 -4.08 11.79
N VAL A 112 -15.84 -4.47 11.67
CA VAL A 112 -16.71 -4.75 12.84
C VAL A 112 -16.28 -6.02 13.55
N LYS A 113 -16.06 -7.12 12.80
CA LYS A 113 -15.85 -8.46 13.38
C LYS A 113 -14.38 -8.84 13.50
N ASP A 114 -13.58 -8.56 12.47
CA ASP A 114 -12.26 -9.19 12.28
C ASP A 114 -11.09 -8.26 12.57
N MET A 115 -11.30 -6.93 12.53
CA MET A 115 -10.26 -5.97 12.88
C MET A 115 -9.89 -6.10 14.36
N ASP A 116 -8.61 -6.41 14.61
CA ASP A 116 -8.09 -6.70 15.95
C ASP A 116 -7.97 -5.43 16.80
N MET A 117 -8.56 -5.47 18.00
CA MET A 117 -8.57 -4.31 18.89
C MET A 117 -7.18 -3.91 19.37
N ILE A 118 -6.25 -4.86 19.54
CA ILE A 118 -4.90 -4.61 20.05
C ILE A 118 -3.95 -4.31 18.88
N TYR A 119 -3.89 -5.20 17.92
CA TYR A 119 -2.92 -5.12 16.81
C TYR A 119 -3.24 -3.98 15.83
N ASP A 120 -4.50 -3.88 15.43
CA ASP A 120 -4.94 -2.88 14.45
C ASP A 120 -5.29 -1.53 15.10
N LEU A 121 -5.99 -1.56 16.24
CA LEU A 121 -6.54 -0.36 16.87
C LEU A 121 -5.78 0.10 18.13
N LYS A 122 -4.70 -0.60 18.52
CA LYS A 122 -3.77 -0.24 19.62
C LYS A 122 -4.39 -0.23 21.03
N MET A 123 -5.55 -0.88 21.21
CA MET A 123 -6.28 -0.91 22.49
C MET A 123 -5.69 -1.96 23.45
N LEU A 124 -4.37 -1.90 23.67
CA LEU A 124 -3.65 -2.83 24.53
C LEU A 124 -3.92 -2.56 26.02
N ARG A 125 -4.45 -3.57 26.71
CA ARG A 125 -4.50 -3.64 28.19
C ARG A 125 -4.00 -4.99 28.66
N PRO A 126 -3.44 -5.08 29.89
CA PRO A 126 -2.91 -6.36 30.45
C PRO A 126 -3.98 -7.46 30.51
N ASP A 127 -5.22 -7.12 30.89
CA ASP A 127 -6.37 -8.02 31.05
C ASP A 127 -7.01 -8.44 29.70
N LYS A 128 -6.68 -7.78 28.59
CA LYS A 128 -7.28 -8.08 27.29
C LYS A 128 -6.46 -9.11 26.50
N LYS A 129 -7.18 -9.97 25.80
CA LYS A 129 -6.61 -11.04 24.97
C LYS A 129 -6.89 -10.77 23.50
N SER A 130 -5.93 -11.10 22.66
CA SER A 130 -6.03 -11.13 21.21
C SER A 130 -5.05 -12.15 20.66
N ARG A 131 -5.39 -12.77 19.55
CA ARG A 131 -4.48 -13.66 18.81
C ARG A 131 -3.19 -12.93 18.38
N LEU A 132 -3.28 -11.65 18.09
CA LEU A 132 -2.18 -10.83 17.59
C LEU A 132 -1.49 -9.98 18.67
N LYS A 133 -1.86 -10.15 19.97
CA LYS A 133 -1.31 -9.36 21.07
C LYS A 133 0.22 -9.46 21.15
N SER A 134 0.77 -10.67 21.14
CA SER A 134 2.23 -10.87 21.21
C SER A 134 2.97 -10.27 20.03
N LEU A 135 2.37 -10.29 18.85
CA LEU A 135 2.94 -9.65 17.67
C LEU A 135 2.95 -8.12 17.80
N TYR A 136 1.87 -7.54 18.32
CA TYR A 136 1.82 -6.10 18.61
C TYR A 136 2.86 -5.69 19.66
N GLU A 137 2.96 -6.45 20.76
CA GLU A 137 3.94 -6.21 21.83
C GLU A 137 5.38 -6.29 21.29
N LYS A 138 5.67 -7.24 20.38
CA LYS A 138 6.96 -7.30 19.68
C LYS A 138 7.24 -6.02 18.89
N TYR A 139 6.27 -5.50 18.16
CA TYR A 139 6.48 -4.30 17.33
C TYR A 139 6.69 -3.04 18.16
N ILE A 140 5.88 -2.81 19.19
CA ILE A 140 6.08 -1.66 20.08
C ILE A 140 7.29 -1.82 21.00
N GLY A 141 7.73 -3.04 21.26
CA GLY A 141 8.96 -3.36 21.98
C GLY A 141 10.25 -2.98 21.25
N ARG A 142 10.16 -2.66 19.94
CA ARG A 142 11.30 -2.11 19.20
C ARG A 142 11.51 -0.61 19.42
N MET A 143 10.51 0.08 19.98
CA MET A 143 10.61 1.50 20.29
C MET A 143 11.68 1.74 21.37
N ASP A 144 12.48 2.79 21.20
CA ASP A 144 13.32 3.29 22.27
C ASP A 144 12.48 3.96 23.38
N GLU A 145 13.12 4.37 24.46
CA GLU A 145 12.46 4.98 25.62
C GLU A 145 11.66 6.25 25.25
N ALA A 146 12.22 7.11 24.40
CA ALA A 146 11.59 8.36 23.99
C ALA A 146 10.38 8.11 23.06
N GLN A 147 10.54 7.21 22.09
CA GLN A 147 9.46 6.77 21.18
C GLN A 147 8.34 6.10 21.98
N ARG A 148 8.69 5.23 22.92
CA ARG A 148 7.71 4.54 23.77
C ARG A 148 6.99 5.51 24.70
N ALA A 149 7.68 6.45 25.32
CA ALA A 149 7.06 7.46 26.16
C ALA A 149 6.09 8.36 25.39
N ALA A 150 6.42 8.75 24.14
CA ALA A 150 5.54 9.51 23.29
C ALA A 150 4.30 8.70 22.89
N TRP A 151 4.50 7.43 22.54
CA TRP A 151 3.42 6.49 22.21
C TRP A 151 2.46 6.29 23.37
N ASP A 152 2.95 5.95 24.55
CA ASP A 152 2.13 5.69 25.73
C ASP A 152 1.39 6.95 26.18
N ARG A 153 2.03 8.12 26.15
CA ARG A 153 1.38 9.40 26.45
C ARG A 153 0.18 9.67 25.55
N PHE A 154 0.29 9.29 24.28
CA PHE A 154 -0.78 9.50 23.30
C PHE A 154 -1.89 8.44 23.41
N TYR A 155 -1.55 7.17 23.45
CA TYR A 155 -2.57 6.10 23.39
C TYR A 155 -3.22 5.79 24.73
N THR A 156 -2.56 5.98 25.88
CA THR A 156 -3.14 5.64 27.20
C THR A 156 -4.46 6.34 27.46
N PRO A 157 -4.62 7.66 27.24
CA PRO A 157 -5.92 8.30 27.44
C PRO A 157 -7.00 7.78 26.50
N ILE A 158 -6.65 7.46 25.25
CA ILE A 158 -7.59 6.91 24.26
C ILE A 158 -8.06 5.52 24.68
N ILE A 159 -7.14 4.68 25.15
CA ILE A 159 -7.43 3.34 25.65
C ILE A 159 -8.36 3.41 26.86
N ASP A 160 -8.05 4.27 27.82
CA ASP A 160 -8.86 4.42 29.04
C ASP A 160 -10.27 4.93 28.73
N ASP A 161 -10.38 5.90 27.83
CA ASP A 161 -11.68 6.43 27.41
C ASP A 161 -12.49 5.38 26.66
N PHE A 162 -11.90 4.66 25.70
CA PHE A 162 -12.57 3.59 24.97
C PHE A 162 -13.18 2.54 25.90
N TYR A 163 -12.43 2.03 26.87
CA TYR A 163 -12.93 1.00 27.78
C TYR A 163 -13.96 1.52 28.79
N LYS A 164 -13.99 2.82 29.09
CA LYS A 164 -15.05 3.46 29.91
C LYS A 164 -16.36 3.58 29.15
N GLN A 165 -16.32 3.86 27.84
CA GLN A 165 -17.52 4.06 27.02
C GLN A 165 -18.34 2.78 26.83
N ASN A 166 -17.73 1.59 26.88
CA ASN A 166 -18.38 0.29 26.70
C ASN A 166 -19.27 0.22 25.43
N LEU A 167 -18.76 0.75 24.32
CA LEU A 167 -19.48 0.85 23.04
C LEU A 167 -19.90 -0.50 22.49
N GLN A 168 -21.07 -0.54 21.85
CA GLN A 168 -21.65 -1.75 21.25
C GLN A 168 -22.25 -1.45 19.86
N GLY A 169 -22.50 -2.50 19.08
CA GLY A 169 -23.21 -2.40 17.81
C GLY A 169 -22.62 -1.35 16.83
N LYS A 170 -23.49 -0.51 16.30
CA LYS A 170 -23.09 0.52 15.30
C LYS A 170 -22.15 1.59 15.88
N GLU A 171 -22.27 1.91 17.16
CA GLU A 171 -21.37 2.88 17.82
C GLU A 171 -19.95 2.33 17.89
N LEU A 172 -19.78 1.06 18.29
CA LEU A 172 -18.48 0.38 18.27
C LEU A 172 -17.92 0.28 16.85
N ALA A 173 -18.75 -0.06 15.87
CA ALA A 173 -18.36 -0.14 14.47
C ALA A 173 -17.82 1.21 13.95
N ASN A 174 -18.53 2.29 14.22
CA ASN A 174 -18.10 3.64 13.87
C ASN A 174 -16.81 4.03 14.60
N TRP A 175 -16.69 3.74 15.90
CA TRP A 175 -15.48 4.03 16.66
C TRP A 175 -14.25 3.30 16.08
N LYS A 176 -14.38 2.01 15.75
CA LYS A 176 -13.33 1.23 15.09
C LYS A 176 -12.90 1.86 13.78
N PHE A 177 -13.86 2.22 12.94
CA PHE A 177 -13.59 2.88 11.66
C PHE A 177 -12.87 4.21 11.85
N GLN A 178 -13.34 5.08 12.76
CA GLN A 178 -12.69 6.37 13.04
C GLN A 178 -11.25 6.19 13.52
N ARG A 179 -11.00 5.22 14.43
CA ARG A 179 -9.65 4.96 14.93
C ARG A 179 -8.75 4.41 13.83
N TYR A 180 -9.24 3.48 13.03
CA TYR A 180 -8.55 2.93 11.87
C TYR A 180 -8.15 4.05 10.89
N MET A 181 -9.11 4.88 10.48
CA MET A 181 -8.87 5.95 9.51
C MET A 181 -7.85 6.97 10.02
N ARG A 182 -7.93 7.37 11.29
CA ARG A 182 -6.96 8.31 11.87
C ARG A 182 -5.55 7.72 11.84
N ASP A 183 -5.37 6.49 12.28
CA ASP A 183 -4.04 5.84 12.30
C ASP A 183 -3.50 5.59 10.89
N TYR A 184 -4.37 5.19 9.96
CA TYR A 184 -4.03 5.06 8.55
C TYR A 184 -3.53 6.39 7.96
N MET A 185 -4.28 7.46 8.13
CA MET A 185 -3.93 8.78 7.59
C MET A 185 -2.65 9.36 8.19
N LYS A 186 -2.29 9.03 9.43
CA LYS A 186 -1.00 9.40 10.02
C LYS A 186 0.17 8.73 9.32
N THR A 187 0.00 7.47 8.90
CA THR A 187 1.04 6.78 8.11
C THR A 187 1.11 7.31 6.68
N VAL A 188 -0.03 7.67 6.09
CA VAL A 188 -0.09 8.38 4.80
C VAL A 188 0.67 9.70 4.86
N LYS A 189 0.48 10.49 5.94
CA LYS A 189 1.20 11.76 6.12
C LYS A 189 2.72 11.56 6.13
N SER A 190 3.20 10.54 6.83
CA SER A 190 4.63 10.21 6.84
C SER A 190 5.13 9.83 5.45
N LEU A 191 4.33 9.10 4.67
CA LEU A 191 4.68 8.72 3.30
C LEU A 191 4.72 9.94 2.38
N ASP A 192 3.69 10.79 2.44
CA ASP A 192 3.57 12.02 1.64
C ASP A 192 4.75 12.97 1.86
N ASP A 193 5.12 13.21 3.13
CA ASP A 193 6.27 14.02 3.48
C ASP A 193 7.57 13.45 2.88
N ASN A 194 7.74 12.15 2.90
CA ASN A 194 8.92 11.48 2.39
C ASN A 194 8.97 11.47 0.86
N VAL A 195 7.84 11.35 0.18
CA VAL A 195 7.75 11.57 -1.27
C VAL A 195 8.15 13.00 -1.61
N GLY A 196 7.62 13.99 -0.86
CA GLY A 196 8.01 15.40 -0.98
C GLY A 196 9.50 15.61 -0.86
N ARG A 197 10.16 15.02 0.16
CA ARG A 197 11.61 15.10 0.35
C ARG A 197 12.41 14.61 -0.86
N VAL A 198 11.99 13.50 -1.48
CA VAL A 198 12.66 12.98 -2.70
C VAL A 198 12.48 13.94 -3.87
N LEU A 199 11.27 14.47 -4.06
CA LEU A 199 10.98 15.42 -5.15
C LEU A 199 11.76 16.72 -4.98
N ASP A 200 11.80 17.27 -3.78
CA ASP A 200 12.56 18.49 -3.46
C ASP A 200 14.05 18.27 -3.70
N TYR A 201 14.60 17.15 -3.25
CA TYR A 201 15.99 16.79 -3.50
C TYR A 201 16.32 16.70 -5.01
N LEU A 202 15.47 16.00 -5.78
CA LEU A 202 15.68 15.92 -7.25
C LEU A 202 15.63 17.30 -7.91
N LYS A 203 14.76 18.18 -7.44
CA LYS A 203 14.64 19.55 -7.92
C LYS A 203 15.87 20.38 -7.59
N GLU A 204 16.32 20.35 -6.33
CA GLU A 204 17.52 21.08 -5.86
C GLU A 204 18.79 20.66 -6.59
N LYS A 205 18.91 19.39 -6.92
CA LYS A 205 20.05 18.85 -7.69
C LYS A 205 19.90 19.01 -9.20
N GLY A 206 18.83 19.62 -9.70
CA GLY A 206 18.59 19.79 -11.14
C GLY A 206 18.30 18.50 -11.89
N LEU A 207 17.98 17.40 -11.18
CA LEU A 207 17.72 16.09 -11.76
C LEU A 207 16.26 15.92 -12.21
N LEU A 208 15.32 16.65 -11.59
CA LEU A 208 13.89 16.44 -11.73
C LEU A 208 13.39 16.60 -13.17
N ASP A 209 13.98 17.50 -13.95
CA ASP A 209 13.57 17.77 -15.33
C ASP A 209 13.98 16.65 -16.31
N ASN A 210 14.94 15.83 -15.93
CA ASN A 210 15.39 14.68 -16.74
C ASN A 210 15.08 13.34 -16.06
N THR A 211 14.10 13.32 -15.18
CA THR A 211 13.70 12.11 -14.44
C THR A 211 12.20 11.84 -14.62
N LEU A 212 11.86 10.63 -15.09
CA LEU A 212 10.51 10.11 -14.94
C LEU A 212 10.30 9.74 -13.47
N VAL A 213 9.33 10.37 -12.83
CA VAL A 213 8.93 10.01 -11.47
C VAL A 213 7.60 9.29 -11.53
N VAL A 214 7.52 8.10 -10.92
CA VAL A 214 6.32 7.29 -10.87
C VAL A 214 5.93 7.05 -9.41
N TYR A 215 4.71 7.41 -9.05
CA TYR A 215 4.09 7.05 -7.78
C TYR A 215 3.01 6.01 -8.05
N THR A 216 3.11 4.87 -7.38
CA THR A 216 2.16 3.76 -7.54
C THR A 216 2.14 2.87 -6.31
N SER A 217 1.28 1.86 -6.31
CA SER A 217 1.20 0.78 -5.32
C SER A 217 1.12 -0.57 -6.02
N ASP A 218 1.42 -1.64 -5.30
CA ASP A 218 1.28 -3.02 -5.75
C ASP A 218 -0.19 -3.47 -5.82
N GLN A 219 -1.08 -2.90 -4.98
CA GLN A 219 -2.52 -3.11 -5.00
C GLN A 219 -3.28 -1.92 -4.42
N GLY A 220 -4.61 -1.94 -4.57
CA GLY A 220 -5.51 -1.04 -3.88
C GLY A 220 -5.76 -1.46 -2.42
N PHE A 221 -6.73 -0.84 -1.73
CA PHE A 221 -6.99 -1.07 -0.32
C PHE A 221 -8.42 -0.69 0.06
N TYR A 222 -9.09 -1.50 0.90
CA TYR A 222 -10.40 -1.17 1.46
C TYR A 222 -10.26 -0.23 2.65
N MET A 223 -10.97 0.86 2.60
CA MET A 223 -10.99 1.88 3.65
C MET A 223 -12.40 2.04 4.26
N GLY A 224 -13.08 0.92 4.44
CA GLY A 224 -14.43 0.86 5.00
C GLY A 224 -15.51 0.49 3.99
N GLU A 225 -15.23 0.51 2.70
CA GLU A 225 -16.15 0.02 1.68
C GLU A 225 -16.48 -1.43 1.96
N HIS A 226 -17.75 -1.80 1.83
CA HIS A 226 -18.30 -3.11 2.23
C HIS A 226 -18.08 -3.47 3.71
N GLY A 227 -17.75 -2.50 4.58
CA GLY A 227 -17.35 -2.73 5.95
C GLY A 227 -15.98 -3.39 6.12
N TRP A 228 -15.15 -3.37 5.09
CA TRP A 228 -13.87 -4.08 5.04
C TRP A 228 -12.66 -3.19 5.25
N PHE A 229 -11.55 -3.83 5.58
CA PHE A 229 -10.20 -3.29 5.59
C PHE A 229 -9.25 -4.27 4.88
N ASP A 230 -8.02 -3.83 4.60
CA ASP A 230 -7.03 -4.62 3.86
C ASP A 230 -7.36 -4.75 2.36
N LYS A 231 -7.04 -5.86 1.70
CA LYS A 231 -7.06 -6.11 0.25
C LYS A 231 -7.45 -7.57 -0.02
N ARG A 232 -7.23 -8.12 -1.19
CA ARG A 232 -7.35 -9.53 -1.62
C ARG A 232 -8.61 -9.88 -2.39
N PHE A 233 -9.74 -9.28 -2.14
CA PHE A 233 -10.96 -9.56 -2.89
C PHE A 233 -10.98 -8.71 -4.17
N MET A 234 -11.42 -9.29 -5.32
CA MET A 234 -11.33 -8.66 -6.64
C MET A 234 -12.37 -7.54 -6.86
N TYR A 235 -12.60 -6.67 -5.89
CA TYR A 235 -13.38 -5.44 -6.07
C TYR A 235 -12.47 -4.27 -6.48
N GLU A 236 -13.05 -3.13 -6.90
CA GLU A 236 -12.27 -2.01 -7.42
C GLU A 236 -11.30 -1.46 -6.37
N GLU A 237 -11.70 -1.41 -5.11
CA GLU A 237 -10.89 -0.91 -4.00
C GLU A 237 -9.58 -1.68 -3.85
N SER A 238 -9.60 -2.99 -4.11
CA SER A 238 -8.41 -3.85 -4.07
C SER A 238 -7.62 -3.85 -5.37
N MET A 239 -8.30 -3.75 -6.53
CA MET A 239 -7.65 -3.84 -7.83
C MET A 239 -7.10 -2.51 -8.32
N ARG A 240 -7.81 -1.40 -8.06
CA ARG A 240 -7.46 -0.09 -8.58
C ARG A 240 -6.35 0.54 -7.75
N THR A 241 -5.13 0.52 -8.28
CA THR A 241 -3.98 1.17 -7.68
C THR A 241 -3.85 2.61 -8.16
N PRO A 242 -3.29 3.51 -7.35
CA PRO A 242 -2.87 4.81 -7.85
C PRO A 242 -1.75 4.63 -8.87
N LEU A 243 -1.77 5.41 -9.94
CA LEU A 243 -0.67 5.53 -10.87
C LEU A 243 -0.56 6.99 -11.31
N VAL A 244 0.44 7.68 -10.80
CA VAL A 244 0.74 9.07 -11.13
C VAL A 244 2.14 9.15 -11.69
N MET A 245 2.28 9.75 -12.88
CA MET A 245 3.57 9.91 -13.54
C MET A 245 3.88 11.38 -13.77
N ARG A 246 5.04 11.85 -13.29
CA ARG A 246 5.64 13.10 -13.71
C ARG A 246 6.63 12.81 -14.82
N LEU A 247 6.30 13.26 -16.02
CA LEU A 247 7.14 13.04 -17.19
C LEU A 247 8.35 14.00 -17.21
N PRO A 248 9.49 13.56 -17.75
CA PRO A 248 10.64 14.44 -17.96
C PRO A 248 10.33 15.54 -18.98
N LYS A 249 11.21 16.53 -19.05
CA LYS A 249 11.10 17.63 -20.02
C LYS A 249 11.14 17.10 -21.44
N GLY A 250 10.25 17.60 -22.30
CA GLY A 250 10.10 17.12 -23.68
C GLY A 250 8.89 16.19 -23.90
N PHE A 251 8.22 15.80 -22.84
CA PHE A 251 6.90 15.20 -22.94
C PHE A 251 5.83 16.26 -22.62
N ASP A 252 4.97 16.55 -23.58
CA ASP A 252 3.98 17.63 -23.45
C ASP A 252 2.62 17.18 -22.92
N ARG A 253 2.43 15.85 -22.76
CA ARG A 253 1.15 15.33 -22.27
C ARG A 253 0.87 15.75 -20.82
N ARG A 254 -0.38 16.15 -20.61
CA ARG A 254 -0.96 16.47 -19.31
C ARG A 254 -2.35 15.87 -19.22
N GLY A 255 -2.84 15.62 -18.00
CA GLY A 255 -4.19 15.12 -17.74
C GLY A 255 -4.26 13.61 -17.59
N ASP A 256 -5.47 13.10 -17.56
CA ASP A 256 -5.77 11.70 -17.26
C ASP A 256 -5.60 10.79 -18.48
N ILE A 257 -5.13 9.57 -18.20
CA ILE A 257 -5.13 8.43 -19.12
C ILE A 257 -6.21 7.47 -18.62
N THR A 258 -7.20 7.18 -19.45
CA THR A 258 -8.38 6.37 -19.10
C THR A 258 -8.29 4.93 -19.61
N GLU A 259 -7.32 4.63 -20.45
CA GLU A 259 -7.03 3.29 -20.93
C GLU A 259 -6.65 2.35 -19.79
N MET A 260 -7.07 1.08 -19.91
CA MET A 260 -6.73 0.06 -18.92
C MET A 260 -5.25 -0.24 -18.91
N VAL A 261 -4.61 -0.06 -17.75
CA VAL A 261 -3.18 -0.33 -17.52
C VAL A 261 -3.01 -1.31 -16.36
N GLN A 262 -1.86 -1.96 -16.26
CA GLN A 262 -1.56 -2.94 -15.21
C GLN A 262 -0.13 -2.74 -14.68
N ASN A 263 0.16 -3.27 -13.49
CA ASN A 263 1.50 -3.24 -12.90
C ASN A 263 2.57 -3.89 -13.80
N ILE A 264 2.19 -4.90 -14.59
CA ILE A 264 3.09 -5.57 -15.54
C ILE A 264 3.54 -4.66 -16.70
N ASP A 265 2.90 -3.52 -16.90
CA ASP A 265 3.23 -2.56 -17.96
C ASP A 265 4.41 -1.64 -17.58
N TYR A 266 4.80 -1.60 -16.31
CA TYR A 266 5.88 -0.71 -15.86
C TYR A 266 7.23 -1.12 -16.43
N ALA A 267 7.56 -2.40 -16.38
CA ALA A 267 8.84 -2.91 -16.87
C ALA A 267 9.08 -2.60 -18.36
N PRO A 268 8.15 -2.97 -19.30
CA PRO A 268 8.35 -2.63 -20.71
C PRO A 268 8.36 -1.12 -20.97
N THR A 269 7.61 -0.33 -20.19
CA THR A 269 7.64 1.13 -20.29
C THR A 269 9.01 1.70 -19.93
N PHE A 270 9.61 1.23 -18.83
CA PHE A 270 10.92 1.71 -18.40
C PHE A 270 12.04 1.26 -19.35
N LEU A 271 11.95 0.05 -19.89
CA LEU A 271 12.91 -0.45 -20.89
C LEU A 271 12.84 0.39 -22.17
N GLU A 272 11.64 0.67 -22.70
CA GLU A 272 11.48 1.51 -23.89
C GLU A 272 12.02 2.92 -23.66
N LEU A 273 11.70 3.55 -22.53
CA LEU A 273 12.21 4.90 -22.19
C LEU A 273 13.73 4.92 -22.01
N ALA A 274 14.32 3.82 -21.57
CA ALA A 274 15.76 3.66 -21.45
C ALA A 274 16.45 3.32 -22.78
N GLY A 275 15.72 3.11 -23.87
CA GLY A 275 16.24 2.67 -25.16
C GLY A 275 16.76 1.22 -25.12
N ALA A 276 16.29 0.41 -24.18
CA ALA A 276 16.66 -1.00 -24.05
C ALA A 276 15.65 -1.90 -24.78
N GLU A 277 16.12 -3.07 -25.21
CA GLU A 277 15.27 -4.08 -25.81
C GLU A 277 14.26 -4.62 -24.77
N ILE A 278 13.00 -4.73 -25.17
CA ILE A 278 11.95 -5.37 -24.36
C ILE A 278 11.99 -6.86 -24.63
N PRO A 279 12.31 -7.71 -23.63
CA PRO A 279 12.29 -9.17 -23.77
C PRO A 279 10.92 -9.69 -24.26
N SER A 280 10.93 -10.66 -25.15
CA SER A 280 9.72 -11.19 -25.81
C SER A 280 8.78 -11.97 -24.87
N ASP A 281 9.26 -12.37 -23.68
CA ASP A 281 8.51 -13.07 -22.65
C ASP A 281 7.80 -12.13 -21.66
N ILE A 282 8.00 -10.81 -21.77
CA ILE A 282 7.25 -9.81 -21.00
C ILE A 282 5.80 -9.77 -21.47
N GLN A 283 4.86 -9.97 -20.53
CA GLN A 283 3.42 -9.97 -20.81
C GLN A 283 2.80 -8.57 -20.81
N GLY A 284 3.48 -7.58 -20.20
CA GLY A 284 3.02 -6.19 -20.16
C GLY A 284 3.21 -5.49 -21.50
N VAL A 285 2.54 -4.34 -21.64
CA VAL A 285 2.63 -3.47 -22.82
C VAL A 285 3.17 -2.11 -22.39
N SER A 286 4.11 -1.55 -23.15
CA SER A 286 4.66 -0.23 -22.85
C SER A 286 3.57 0.85 -22.87
N LEU A 287 3.58 1.71 -21.86
CA LEU A 287 2.71 2.88 -21.72
C LEU A 287 3.19 4.08 -22.55
N VAL A 288 4.37 4.01 -23.19
CA VAL A 288 4.96 5.13 -23.92
C VAL A 288 4.04 5.72 -24.98
N PRO A 289 3.28 4.95 -25.79
CA PRO A 289 2.32 5.53 -26.72
C PRO A 289 1.27 6.40 -26.01
N LEU A 290 0.69 5.91 -24.90
CA LEU A 290 -0.29 6.67 -24.11
C LEU A 290 0.36 7.93 -23.50
N LEU A 291 1.60 7.84 -23.01
CA LEU A 291 2.34 8.98 -22.47
C LEU A 291 2.67 10.02 -23.53
N LYS A 292 2.72 9.65 -24.81
CA LYS A 292 2.84 10.55 -25.96
C LYS A 292 1.49 11.09 -26.46
N GLY A 293 0.37 10.64 -25.87
CA GLY A 293 -0.97 11.05 -26.29
C GLY A 293 -1.54 10.27 -27.47
N GLU A 294 -0.93 9.14 -27.79
CA GLU A 294 -1.46 8.22 -28.78
C GLU A 294 -2.55 7.33 -28.17
N HIS A 295 -3.48 6.86 -28.99
CA HIS A 295 -4.58 5.97 -28.61
C HIS A 295 -4.58 4.73 -29.51
N PRO A 296 -3.74 3.71 -29.22
CA PRO A 296 -3.64 2.51 -30.05
C PRO A 296 -4.99 1.79 -30.14
N LYS A 297 -5.44 1.48 -31.37
CA LYS A 297 -6.76 0.84 -31.61
C LYS A 297 -6.87 -0.57 -31.03
N ASP A 298 -5.75 -1.24 -30.91
CA ASP A 298 -5.59 -2.60 -30.38
C ASP A 298 -5.24 -2.62 -28.87
N TRP A 299 -5.37 -1.47 -28.18
CA TRP A 299 -5.17 -1.42 -26.74
C TRP A 299 -6.13 -2.37 -26.01
N ARG A 300 -5.67 -2.95 -24.89
CA ARG A 300 -6.45 -3.95 -24.14
C ARG A 300 -7.82 -3.42 -23.71
N LYS A 301 -8.81 -4.31 -23.78
CA LYS A 301 -10.22 -4.04 -23.41
C LYS A 301 -10.67 -4.84 -22.19
N ALA A 302 -9.78 -5.65 -21.64
CA ALA A 302 -10.05 -6.47 -20.46
C ALA A 302 -8.78 -6.68 -19.65
N LEU A 303 -8.95 -6.82 -18.34
CA LEU A 303 -7.92 -7.19 -17.38
C LEU A 303 -8.25 -8.56 -16.82
N TYR A 304 -7.25 -9.44 -16.75
CA TYR A 304 -7.33 -10.71 -16.04
C TYR A 304 -6.73 -10.56 -14.67
N TYR A 305 -7.36 -11.18 -13.68
CA TYR A 305 -6.89 -11.21 -12.29
C TYR A 305 -6.99 -12.63 -11.75
N HIS A 306 -6.05 -13.03 -10.88
CA HIS A 306 -6.08 -14.32 -10.21
C HIS A 306 -5.51 -14.18 -8.79
N PHE A 307 -6.28 -14.67 -7.81
CA PHE A 307 -5.90 -14.75 -6.40
C PHE A 307 -5.77 -16.21 -5.97
N TYR A 308 -4.58 -16.61 -5.49
CA TYR A 308 -4.20 -18.00 -5.24
C TYR A 308 -4.22 -18.39 -3.77
N GLU A 309 -4.09 -17.43 -2.84
CA GLU A 309 -3.94 -17.74 -1.42
C GLU A 309 -5.25 -18.25 -0.81
N TYR A 310 -5.25 -19.48 -0.33
CA TYR A 310 -6.32 -20.03 0.50
C TYR A 310 -5.95 -21.43 0.98
N PRO A 311 -6.15 -21.78 2.31
CA PRO A 311 -6.50 -20.84 3.39
C PRO A 311 -5.32 -19.93 3.76
N ALA A 312 -5.59 -18.67 4.01
CA ALA A 312 -4.59 -17.66 4.35
C ALA A 312 -5.22 -16.52 5.17
N GLU A 313 -4.48 -15.43 5.36
CA GLU A 313 -4.97 -14.25 6.05
C GLU A 313 -6.31 -13.78 5.45
N HIS A 314 -7.28 -13.48 6.32
CA HIS A 314 -8.64 -13.04 5.97
C HIS A 314 -9.52 -14.08 5.29
N MET A 315 -9.10 -15.32 5.15
CA MET A 315 -9.88 -16.43 4.59
C MET A 315 -10.60 -16.11 3.26
N VAL A 316 -10.01 -15.22 2.46
CA VAL A 316 -10.52 -14.89 1.13
C VAL A 316 -10.29 -16.08 0.20
N LYS A 317 -11.37 -16.59 -0.38
CA LYS A 317 -11.33 -17.78 -1.22
C LYS A 317 -10.59 -17.53 -2.53
N ARG A 318 -9.95 -18.57 -3.06
CA ARG A 318 -9.28 -18.51 -4.36
C ARG A 318 -10.28 -18.15 -5.46
N HIS A 319 -9.91 -17.19 -6.26
CA HIS A 319 -10.75 -16.75 -7.37
C HIS A 319 -9.90 -16.21 -8.52
N TYR A 320 -10.49 -16.21 -9.69
CA TYR A 320 -10.00 -15.47 -10.82
C TYR A 320 -11.13 -14.71 -11.47
N GLY A 321 -10.80 -13.76 -12.32
CA GLY A 321 -11.84 -12.98 -12.97
C GLY A 321 -11.33 -12.15 -14.13
N VAL A 322 -12.29 -11.53 -14.79
CA VAL A 322 -12.07 -10.59 -15.88
C VAL A 322 -12.82 -9.30 -15.59
N ARG A 323 -12.14 -8.19 -15.77
CA ARG A 323 -12.69 -6.84 -15.67
C ARG A 323 -12.62 -6.18 -17.04
N THR A 324 -13.73 -5.68 -17.54
CA THR A 324 -13.84 -4.81 -18.72
C THR A 324 -14.24 -3.40 -18.28
N ASP A 325 -14.35 -2.44 -19.18
CA ASP A 325 -14.83 -1.09 -18.84
C ASP A 325 -16.20 -1.09 -18.17
N ARG A 326 -17.05 -2.07 -18.49
CA ARG A 326 -18.43 -2.12 -18.04
C ARG A 326 -18.75 -3.24 -17.08
N TYR A 327 -18.07 -4.37 -17.19
CA TYR A 327 -18.41 -5.59 -16.45
C TYR A 327 -17.22 -6.19 -15.74
N LYS A 328 -17.50 -6.87 -14.63
CA LYS A 328 -16.58 -7.70 -13.87
C LYS A 328 -17.23 -9.07 -13.62
N LEU A 329 -16.50 -10.14 -13.92
CA LEU A 329 -16.85 -11.51 -13.58
C LEU A 329 -15.80 -12.05 -12.61
N ILE A 330 -16.24 -12.57 -11.46
CA ILE A 330 -15.38 -13.21 -10.45
C ILE A 330 -15.84 -14.65 -10.30
N HIS A 331 -14.93 -15.61 -10.47
CA HIS A 331 -15.17 -17.04 -10.31
C HIS A 331 -14.39 -17.62 -9.12
N PHE A 332 -15.11 -18.11 -8.12
CA PHE A 332 -14.55 -18.81 -6.94
C PHE A 332 -14.50 -20.30 -7.20
N TYR A 333 -13.39 -20.80 -7.72
CA TYR A 333 -13.28 -22.14 -8.31
C TYR A 333 -13.15 -23.29 -7.31
N ASN A 334 -13.01 -23.00 -6.00
CA ASN A 334 -13.01 -24.01 -4.94
C ASN A 334 -14.40 -24.16 -4.27
N ASP A 335 -15.38 -23.40 -4.68
CA ASP A 335 -16.76 -23.53 -4.21
C ASP A 335 -17.61 -24.21 -5.27
N THR A 336 -18.59 -25.01 -4.83
CA THR A 336 -19.61 -25.60 -5.70
C THR A 336 -20.45 -24.47 -6.32
N VAL A 337 -19.95 -23.89 -7.42
CA VAL A 337 -20.56 -22.82 -8.23
C VAL A 337 -20.78 -21.49 -7.48
N SER A 338 -19.79 -20.65 -7.49
CA SER A 338 -19.96 -19.27 -7.06
C SER A 338 -19.39 -18.33 -8.13
N TYR A 339 -20.29 -17.70 -8.87
CA TYR A 339 -19.95 -16.63 -9.81
C TYR A 339 -20.55 -15.31 -9.29
N THR A 340 -19.78 -14.25 -9.33
CA THR A 340 -20.27 -12.89 -9.06
C THR A 340 -20.16 -12.09 -10.34
N HIS A 341 -21.29 -11.57 -10.85
CA HIS A 341 -21.34 -10.64 -11.97
C HIS A 341 -21.63 -9.25 -11.41
N LEU A 342 -20.77 -8.29 -11.70
CA LEU A 342 -20.92 -6.92 -11.24
C LEU A 342 -20.77 -5.98 -12.42
N ARG A 343 -21.47 -4.83 -12.39
CA ARG A 343 -21.07 -3.70 -13.23
C ARG A 343 -19.80 -3.13 -12.64
N ALA A 344 -18.84 -2.72 -13.48
CA ALA A 344 -17.51 -2.30 -13.05
C ALA A 344 -17.48 -1.06 -12.11
N HIS A 345 -18.63 -0.43 -11.90
CA HIS A 345 -18.81 0.73 -11.01
C HIS A 345 -19.76 0.44 -9.83
N GLU A 346 -20.16 -0.80 -9.63
CA GLU A 346 -21.04 -1.24 -8.52
C GLU A 346 -20.24 -1.95 -7.40
N THR A 347 -18.91 -1.89 -7.48
CA THR A 347 -17.98 -2.40 -6.46
C THR A 347 -17.21 -1.26 -5.86
#